data_7ff2a8be7b9383b738ff94fa9f5dfa62
#
_entry.id   7ff2a8be7b9383b738ff94fa9f5dfa62
#
_cell.length_a   1.000
_cell.length_b   1.000
_cell.length_c   1.000
_cell.angle_alpha   90.00
_cell.angle_beta   90.00
_cell.angle_gamma   90.00
#
_symmetry.space_group_name_H-M   'P 1'
#
loop_
_entity.id
_entity.type
_entity.pdbx_description
1 polymer ?
#
loop_
_entity_poly.entity_id
_entity_poly.type
_entity_poly.pdbx_seq_one_letter_code
_entity_poly.pdbx_strand_id
1 'polypeptide(L)'
;MGEFVVNEILRSVSEGKSPVSGRGQFKKLNKLYADEEKGGDRNPNLELDGDMLDALTYKPAEGNNIEVGIFASSQVPKADGHNNFSGESKLPTRRFIPEEDESFKKNINQGINRILKDFKRVPAQSTATEFSSITTLR
;
A
#
# COMPACT_ATOMS: atom_id res chain seq x y z
N MET A 1 -10.26 -9.48 4.33
CA MET A 1 -9.18 -8.73 5.03
C MET A 1 -8.08 -8.26 4.07
N GLY A 2 -7.46 -9.14 3.32
CA GLY A 2 -6.37 -8.76 2.40
C GLY A 2 -6.76 -7.73 1.36
N GLU A 3 -7.92 -7.89 0.75
CA GLU A 3 -8.45 -6.91 -0.19
C GLU A 3 -8.68 -5.54 0.45
N PHE A 4 -9.18 -5.51 1.67
CA PHE A 4 -9.35 -4.27 2.43
C PHE A 4 -8.01 -3.55 2.62
N VAL A 5 -6.96 -4.27 2.99
CA VAL A 5 -5.60 -3.71 3.17
C VAL A 5 -5.07 -3.16 1.85
N VAL A 6 -5.18 -3.92 0.77
CA VAL A 6 -4.75 -3.48 -0.57
C VAL A 6 -5.49 -2.21 -0.97
N ASN A 7 -6.80 -2.18 -0.80
CA ASN A 7 -7.62 -1.01 -1.15
C ASN A 7 -7.26 0.24 -0.33
N GLU A 8 -6.96 0.10 0.96
CA GLU A 8 -6.50 1.21 1.79
C GLU A 8 -5.15 1.79 1.33
N ILE A 9 -4.23 0.91 0.94
CA ILE A 9 -2.95 1.34 0.36
C ILE A 9 -3.19 2.09 -0.95
N LEU A 10 -3.97 1.51 -1.87
CA LEU A 10 -4.25 2.11 -3.17
C LEU A 10 -4.98 3.46 -3.03
N ARG A 11 -5.91 3.54 -2.09
CA ARG A 11 -6.63 4.80 -1.81
C ARG A 11 -5.66 5.91 -1.38
N SER A 12 -4.78 5.63 -0.43
CA SER A 12 -3.79 6.60 0.03
C SER A 12 -2.88 7.05 -1.10
N VAL A 13 -2.38 6.11 -1.90
CA VAL A 13 -1.50 6.41 -3.03
C VAL A 13 -2.22 7.25 -4.09
N SER A 14 -3.47 6.95 -4.41
CA SER A 14 -4.25 7.73 -5.37
C SER A 14 -4.45 9.19 -4.94
N GLU A 15 -4.48 9.44 -3.63
CA GLU A 15 -4.53 10.78 -3.05
C GLU A 15 -3.15 11.46 -2.97
N GLY A 16 -2.09 10.81 -3.44
CA GLY A 16 -0.72 11.31 -3.35
C GLY A 16 -0.13 11.27 -1.95
N LYS A 17 -0.66 10.40 -1.09
CA LYS A 17 -0.25 10.25 0.30
C LYS A 17 0.39 8.89 0.55
N SER A 18 1.38 8.89 1.43
CA SER A 18 1.93 7.62 1.92
C SER A 18 0.97 6.98 2.91
N PRO A 19 0.65 5.68 2.76
CA PRO A 19 -0.06 4.94 3.81
C PRO A 19 0.82 4.67 5.04
N VAL A 20 2.13 4.87 4.92
CA VAL A 20 3.09 4.70 6.03
C VAL A 20 2.94 5.84 7.03
N SER A 21 2.77 5.51 8.30
CA SER A 21 2.57 6.48 9.37
C SER A 21 3.74 7.48 9.45
N GLY A 22 3.39 8.75 9.59
CA GLY A 22 4.37 9.83 9.72
C GLY A 22 5.01 10.32 8.42
N ARG A 23 4.71 9.70 7.28
CA ARG A 23 5.29 10.10 5.99
C ARG A 23 4.52 11.22 5.29
N GLY A 24 3.22 11.33 5.51
CA GLY A 24 2.39 12.37 4.91
C GLY A 24 2.28 12.30 3.38
N GLN A 25 2.27 13.45 2.74
CA GLN A 25 2.14 13.51 1.28
C GLN A 25 3.45 13.17 0.58
N PHE A 26 3.35 12.53 -0.58
CA PHE A 26 4.49 12.30 -1.44
C PHE A 26 5.05 13.61 -2.00
N LYS A 27 6.36 13.65 -2.21
CA LYS A 27 6.99 14.75 -2.94
C LYS A 27 6.43 14.84 -4.35
N LYS A 28 6.02 16.03 -4.76
CA LYS A 28 5.45 16.28 -6.09
C LYS A 28 6.41 15.89 -7.21
N LEU A 29 5.84 15.55 -8.35
CA LEU A 29 6.60 15.24 -9.56
C LEU A 29 7.35 16.46 -10.07
N ASN A 30 8.47 16.23 -10.74
CA ASN A 30 9.17 17.26 -11.50
C ASN A 30 8.22 17.82 -12.58
N LYS A 31 8.28 19.14 -12.78
CA LYS A 31 7.39 19.82 -13.72
C LYS A 31 7.54 19.31 -15.15
N LEU A 32 8.75 19.14 -15.63
CA LEU A 32 9.00 18.61 -16.99
C LEU A 32 8.37 17.23 -17.17
N TYR A 33 8.64 16.32 -16.23
CA TYR A 33 8.07 14.98 -16.28
C TYR A 33 6.53 15.01 -16.22
N ALA A 34 5.96 15.85 -15.37
CA ALA A 34 4.52 16.00 -15.29
C ALA A 34 3.90 16.52 -16.59
N ASP A 35 4.54 17.51 -17.21
CA ASP A 35 4.06 18.09 -18.47
C ASP A 35 4.16 17.10 -19.64
N GLU A 36 5.23 16.32 -19.71
CA GLU A 36 5.48 15.37 -20.81
C GLU A 36 4.71 14.06 -20.68
N GLU A 37 4.60 13.51 -19.46
CA GLU A 37 4.11 12.15 -19.24
C GLU A 37 2.78 12.09 -18.50
N LYS A 38 2.40 13.14 -17.79
CA LYS A 38 1.22 13.17 -16.93
C LYS A 38 0.20 14.25 -17.29
N GLY A 39 0.33 14.86 -18.49
CA GLY A 39 -0.61 15.91 -18.90
C GLY A 39 -0.63 17.15 -17.99
N GLY A 40 0.47 17.44 -17.32
CA GLY A 40 0.62 18.56 -16.39
C GLY A 40 0.24 18.25 -14.94
N ASP A 41 -0.26 17.05 -14.65
CA ASP A 41 -0.57 16.65 -13.27
C ASP A 41 0.73 16.31 -12.50
N ARG A 42 0.97 17.05 -11.43
CA ARG A 42 2.14 16.86 -10.56
C ARG A 42 1.87 15.93 -9.38
N ASN A 43 0.68 15.35 -9.30
CA ASN A 43 0.33 14.42 -8.22
C ASN A 43 1.08 13.09 -8.38
N PRO A 44 1.92 12.69 -7.41
CA PRO A 44 2.70 11.47 -7.50
C PRO A 44 1.87 10.26 -7.04
N ASN A 45 0.98 9.79 -7.89
CA ASN A 45 0.16 8.61 -7.60
C ASN A 45 0.87 7.27 -7.90
N LEU A 46 2.17 7.27 -8.21
CA LEU A 46 3.01 6.12 -8.55
C LEU A 46 2.55 5.33 -9.78
N GLU A 47 1.75 5.97 -10.62
CA GLU A 47 1.09 5.34 -11.74
C GLU A 47 1.43 6.07 -13.04
N LEU A 48 2.07 5.37 -13.97
CA LEU A 48 2.21 5.82 -15.36
C LEU A 48 1.27 4.99 -16.23
N ASP A 49 1.42 3.68 -16.18
CA ASP A 49 0.60 2.67 -16.87
C ASP A 49 -0.23 1.78 -15.92
N GLY A 50 -0.05 1.93 -14.62
CA GLY A 50 -0.77 1.18 -13.60
C GLY A 50 -0.20 -0.19 -13.25
N ASP A 51 0.72 -0.73 -14.02
CA ASP A 51 1.20 -2.13 -13.87
C ASP A 51 1.76 -2.44 -12.48
N MET A 52 2.52 -1.52 -11.89
CA MET A 52 3.10 -1.74 -10.57
C MET A 52 2.03 -1.80 -9.48
N LEU A 53 1.08 -0.89 -9.48
CA LEU A 53 0.02 -0.85 -8.48
C LEU A 53 -1.01 -1.96 -8.71
N ASP A 54 -1.27 -2.33 -9.95
CA ASP A 54 -2.12 -3.48 -10.29
C ASP A 54 -1.52 -4.81 -9.80
N ALA A 55 -0.20 -4.87 -9.64
CA ALA A 55 0.49 -6.03 -9.09
C ALA A 55 0.43 -6.10 -7.56
N LEU A 56 -0.03 -5.06 -6.87
CA LEU A 56 -0.22 -5.08 -5.43
C LEU A 56 -1.36 -6.04 -5.07
N THR A 57 -1.05 -7.05 -4.28
CA THR A 57 -1.99 -8.11 -3.94
C THR A 57 -1.70 -8.70 -2.56
N TYR A 58 -2.44 -9.71 -2.20
CA TYR A 58 -2.24 -10.43 -0.95
C TYR A 58 -2.28 -11.94 -1.18
N LYS A 59 -1.70 -12.67 -0.26
CA LYS A 59 -1.73 -14.15 -0.22
C LYS A 59 -1.78 -14.64 1.22
N PRO A 60 -2.27 -15.86 1.46
CA PRO A 60 -2.20 -16.47 2.78
C PRO A 60 -0.75 -16.64 3.25
N ALA A 61 -0.53 -16.48 4.54
CA ALA A 61 0.72 -16.76 5.22
C ALA A 61 0.47 -17.77 6.35
N GLU A 62 1.51 -18.11 7.10
CA GLU A 62 1.39 -19.08 8.20
C GLU A 62 0.35 -18.63 9.24
N GLY A 63 -0.40 -19.60 9.73
CA GLY A 63 -1.50 -19.36 10.69
C GLY A 63 -2.64 -18.58 10.05
N ASN A 64 -3.13 -17.59 10.75
CA ASN A 64 -4.20 -16.71 10.28
C ASN A 64 -3.67 -15.39 9.70
N ASN A 65 -2.45 -15.39 9.21
CA ASN A 65 -1.81 -14.20 8.67
C ASN A 65 -2.04 -14.07 7.17
N ILE A 66 -1.86 -12.86 6.69
CA ILE A 66 -1.79 -12.56 5.26
C ILE A 66 -0.51 -11.78 4.96
N GLU A 67 0.04 -12.03 3.80
CA GLU A 67 1.11 -11.21 3.22
C GLU A 67 0.50 -10.28 2.19
N VAL A 68 0.81 -9.01 2.28
CA VAL A 68 0.40 -8.01 1.29
C VAL A 68 1.65 -7.43 0.64
N GLY A 69 1.67 -7.37 -0.68
CA GLY A 69 2.84 -6.83 -1.38
C GLY A 69 2.78 -7.03 -2.87
N ILE A 70 3.90 -6.80 -3.51
CA ILE A 70 4.10 -7.03 -4.94
C ILE A 70 4.99 -8.24 -5.12
N PHE A 71 4.43 -9.30 -5.68
CA PHE A 71 5.12 -10.57 -5.86
C PHE A 71 5.53 -10.84 -7.30
N ALA A 72 5.01 -10.09 -8.27
CA ALA A 72 5.39 -10.19 -9.67
C ALA A 72 6.83 -9.73 -9.86
N SER A 73 7.72 -10.62 -10.26
CA SER A 73 9.16 -10.37 -10.37
C SER A 73 9.51 -9.18 -11.28
N SER A 74 8.71 -8.92 -12.30
CA SER A 74 8.88 -7.77 -13.19
C SER A 74 8.58 -6.42 -12.53
N GLN A 75 7.77 -6.40 -11.47
CA GLN A 75 7.33 -5.17 -10.79
C GLN A 75 8.07 -4.92 -9.46
N VAL A 76 8.71 -5.93 -8.90
CA VAL A 76 9.45 -5.82 -7.64
C VAL A 76 10.52 -4.72 -7.67
N PRO A 77 11.38 -4.61 -8.71
CA PRO A 77 12.39 -3.56 -8.74
C PRO A 77 11.81 -2.14 -8.75
N LYS A 78 10.68 -1.93 -9.42
CA LYS A 78 10.00 -0.63 -9.44
C LYS A 78 9.46 -0.28 -8.05
N ALA A 79 8.81 -1.22 -7.41
CA ALA A 79 8.28 -1.05 -6.06
C ALA A 79 9.39 -0.79 -5.05
N ASP A 80 10.49 -1.53 -5.14
CA ASP A 80 11.65 -1.35 -4.28
C ASP A 80 12.26 0.05 -4.44
N GLY A 81 12.37 0.54 -5.67
CA GLY A 81 12.85 1.88 -5.96
C GLY A 81 12.02 3.00 -5.33
N HIS A 82 10.70 2.79 -5.18
CA HIS A 82 9.84 3.76 -4.49
C HIS A 82 9.86 3.62 -2.97
N ASN A 83 9.95 2.40 -2.44
CA ASN A 83 9.89 2.15 -1.01
C ASN A 83 11.22 2.37 -0.29
N ASN A 84 12.33 2.07 -0.94
CA ASN A 84 13.65 2.09 -0.32
C ASN A 84 14.56 3.08 -1.06
N PHE A 85 15.31 3.85 -0.27
CA PHE A 85 16.34 4.69 -0.84
C PHE A 85 17.51 3.81 -1.29
N SER A 86 17.78 3.78 -2.59
CA SER A 86 19.06 3.34 -3.10
C SER A 86 19.90 4.58 -3.39
N GLY A 87 21.11 4.66 -2.88
CA GLY A 87 21.99 5.83 -3.05
C GLY A 87 22.31 6.21 -4.50
N GLU A 88 21.92 5.38 -5.44
CA GLU A 88 22.11 5.59 -6.89
C GLU A 88 20.88 6.21 -7.57
N SER A 89 19.72 6.17 -6.91
CA SER A 89 18.49 6.71 -7.51
C SER A 89 18.35 8.20 -7.27
N LYS A 90 18.10 8.93 -8.35
CA LYS A 90 17.75 10.36 -8.30
C LYS A 90 16.28 10.59 -7.93
N LEU A 91 15.48 9.52 -7.83
CA LEU A 91 14.07 9.62 -7.50
C LEU A 91 13.87 9.78 -5.99
N PRO A 92 12.92 10.63 -5.55
CA PRO A 92 12.59 10.73 -4.14
C PRO A 92 11.95 9.43 -3.65
N THR A 93 12.23 9.05 -2.41
CA THR A 93 11.57 7.93 -1.76
C THR A 93 10.09 8.25 -1.55
N ARG A 94 9.22 7.42 -2.11
CA ARG A 94 7.76 7.51 -1.96
C ARG A 94 7.24 6.17 -1.43
N ARG A 95 7.45 5.95 -0.15
CA ARG A 95 7.12 4.69 0.49
C ARG A 95 5.61 4.47 0.50
N PHE A 96 5.16 3.36 -0.08
CA PHE A 96 3.73 3.04 -0.18
C PHE A 96 3.36 1.68 0.44
N ILE A 97 4.33 0.89 0.87
CA ILE A 97 4.09 -0.36 1.59
C ILE A 97 4.42 -0.15 3.07
N PRO A 98 3.41 -0.18 3.96
CA PRO A 98 3.60 0.09 5.38
C PRO A 98 4.09 -1.16 6.13
N GLU A 99 5.33 -1.54 5.90
CA GLU A 99 5.98 -2.64 6.59
C GLU A 99 6.14 -2.36 8.08
N GLU A 100 5.78 -3.34 8.92
CA GLU A 100 5.92 -3.27 10.38
C GLU A 100 5.35 -1.98 11.00
N ASP A 101 4.37 -1.38 10.35
CA ASP A 101 3.73 -0.14 10.80
C ASP A 101 2.57 -0.46 11.75
N GLU A 102 2.82 -0.36 13.04
CA GLU A 102 1.82 -0.66 14.08
C GLU A 102 0.60 0.28 14.01
N SER A 103 0.80 1.54 13.66
CA SER A 103 -0.31 2.49 13.50
C SER A 103 -1.19 2.11 12.32
N PHE A 104 -0.60 1.69 11.22
CA PHE A 104 -1.33 1.21 10.06
C PHE A 104 -2.13 -0.06 10.42
N LYS A 105 -1.51 -1.04 11.07
CA LYS A 105 -2.19 -2.25 11.57
C LYS A 105 -3.38 -1.92 12.46
N LYS A 106 -3.20 -1.00 13.39
CA LYS A 106 -4.27 -0.56 14.29
C LYS A 106 -5.44 0.05 13.51
N ASN A 107 -5.16 0.90 12.54
CA ASN A 107 -6.19 1.51 11.70
C ASN A 107 -6.94 0.47 10.87
N ILE A 108 -6.23 -0.50 10.30
CA ILE A 108 -6.84 -1.62 9.56
C ILE A 108 -7.75 -2.44 10.48
N ASN A 109 -7.29 -2.82 11.65
CA ASN A 109 -8.08 -3.60 12.59
C ASN A 109 -9.32 -2.84 13.07
N GLN A 110 -9.21 -1.54 13.30
CA GLN A 110 -10.36 -0.69 13.63
C GLN A 110 -11.36 -0.61 12.47
N GLY A 111 -10.89 -0.50 11.23
CA GLY A 111 -11.74 -0.51 10.05
C GLY A 111 -12.50 -1.83 9.88
N ILE A 112 -11.82 -2.94 10.04
CA ILE A 112 -12.41 -4.28 9.98
C ILE A 112 -13.45 -4.45 11.10
N ASN A 113 -13.14 -4.03 12.31
CA ASN A 113 -14.08 -4.12 13.44
C ASN A 113 -15.34 -3.27 13.20
N ARG A 114 -15.23 -2.12 12.56
CA ARG A 114 -16.42 -1.34 12.17
C ARG A 114 -17.28 -2.09 11.16
N ILE A 115 -16.68 -2.68 10.15
CA ILE A 115 -17.40 -3.49 9.16
C ILE A 115 -18.10 -4.66 9.83
N LEU A 116 -17.44 -5.37 10.74
CA LEU A 116 -18.01 -6.50 11.45
C LEU A 116 -19.18 -6.09 12.36
N LYS A 117 -19.13 -4.92 12.98
CA LYS A 117 -20.24 -4.39 13.79
C LYS A 117 -21.49 -4.09 12.97
N ASP A 118 -21.34 -3.72 11.71
CA ASP A 118 -22.46 -3.46 10.81
C ASP A 118 -23.17 -4.76 10.38
N PHE A 119 -22.49 -5.91 10.50
CA PHE A 119 -23.10 -7.23 10.31
C PHE A 119 -23.72 -7.72 11.61
N LYS A 120 -25.02 -7.52 11.80
CA LYS A 120 -25.79 -7.85 13.02
C LYS A 120 -25.78 -9.34 13.44
N ARG A 121 -25.13 -10.23 12.69
CA ARG A 121 -25.14 -11.68 12.89
C ARG A 121 -23.79 -12.34 12.65
N VAL A 122 -22.71 -11.69 13.02
CA VAL A 122 -21.40 -12.35 12.98
C VAL A 122 -21.30 -13.32 14.15
N PRO A 123 -21.14 -14.65 13.91
CA PRO A 123 -20.90 -15.59 14.99
C PRO A 123 -19.62 -15.24 15.75
N ALA A 124 -19.61 -15.49 17.06
CA ALA A 124 -18.43 -15.20 17.88
C ALA A 124 -17.17 -15.91 17.40
N GLN A 125 -17.30 -17.06 16.74
CA GLN A 125 -16.18 -17.82 16.16
C GLN A 125 -15.62 -17.21 14.87
N SER A 126 -16.32 -16.32 14.23
CA SER A 126 -15.83 -15.59 13.08
C SER A 126 -15.08 -14.33 13.47
N THR A 127 -14.69 -14.25 14.71
CA THR A 127 -13.75 -13.23 15.17
C THR A 127 -12.50 -13.34 14.33
N ALA A 128 -12.48 -12.41 13.57
CA ALA A 128 -11.58 -12.14 12.55
C ALA A 128 -10.17 -12.54 12.86
N THR A 129 -9.61 -13.16 11.92
CA THR A 129 -8.22 -13.10 11.62
C THR A 129 -7.73 -11.67 11.76
N GLU A 130 -7.00 -11.37 12.82
CA GLU A 130 -6.36 -10.08 12.94
C GLU A 130 -5.33 -9.90 11.84
N PHE A 131 -5.33 -8.73 11.23
CA PHE A 131 -4.26 -8.36 10.34
C PHE A 131 -2.97 -8.21 11.16
N SER A 132 -2.02 -9.10 10.97
CA SER A 132 -0.83 -9.18 11.82
C SER A 132 0.47 -8.88 11.09
N SER A 133 0.52 -8.97 9.76
CA SER A 133 1.77 -8.69 9.03
C SER A 133 1.54 -8.20 7.62
N ILE A 134 2.42 -7.32 7.19
CA ILE A 134 2.62 -6.97 5.79
C ILE A 134 4.04 -7.40 5.42
N THR A 135 4.14 -8.22 4.39
CA THR A 135 5.42 -8.54 3.77
C THR A 135 5.50 -7.82 2.44
N THR A 136 6.61 -7.14 2.23
CA THR A 136 6.73 -6.15 1.19
C THR A 136 6.98 -6.70 -0.19
N LEU A 137 8.18 -6.99 -0.49
CA LEU A 137 8.67 -7.14 -1.87
C LEU A 137 9.25 -8.53 -2.01
N ARG A 138 8.77 -9.27 -2.97
CA ARG A 138 9.26 -10.63 -3.16
C ARG A 138 9.55 -10.95 -4.62
#